data_6975ff6990531c013037ab1435bcfe05
#
_entry.id   6975ff6990531c013037ab1435bcfe05
#
_cell.length_a   1.000
_cell.length_b   1.000
_cell.length_c   1.000
_cell.angle_alpha   90.00
_cell.angle_beta   90.00
_cell.angle_gamma   90.00
#
_symmetry.space_group_name_H-M   'P 1'
#
loop_
_entity.id
_entity.type
_entity.pdbx_description
1 polymer ?
#
loop_
_entity_poly.entity_id
_entity_poly.type
_entity_poly.pdbx_seq_one_letter_code
_entity_poly.pdbx_strand_id
1 'polypeptide(L)'
;MNVGKTLFAQIMEFVPWKTFGRIIERHKGDAGVRTFGCADLFRVMAFAQLTWRESLRDVEACLAANQAKLFHMGLKTPPARSTLADALNRRDWRIYHALAQRLIVRARALYAQDPSVLELDASVYALDSTTIDLCLSLFDWAPFRATKAAIKLHTLLDLRGAIPAFIHISDGKLHDVNVLDILPVEAGAFYVMDRGYVDFERLYAIHQAGAFFVTRAKVGMDARRVYSAPRDRTSGVICDQRIMLNGYYSAKKYPEHLRRVRFKDPESGKTLVFLTNNTALPALTIAALYKSRWQVELFFKWIKQHLRIKR
;
A
#
# COMPACT_ATOMS: atom_id res chain seq x y z
N MET A 1 29.10 -33.28 -4.54
CA MET A 1 28.57 -32.20 -5.39
C MET A 1 28.03 -31.11 -4.44
N ASN A 2 28.60 -29.90 -4.47
CA ASN A 2 27.97 -28.77 -3.80
C ASN A 2 26.68 -28.46 -4.53
N VAL A 3 25.58 -29.00 -4.04
CA VAL A 3 24.25 -28.57 -4.50
C VAL A 3 24.11 -27.13 -4.05
N GLY A 4 24.14 -26.19 -4.98
CA GLY A 4 23.99 -24.77 -4.69
C GLY A 4 22.71 -24.51 -3.89
N LYS A 5 22.67 -23.38 -3.16
CA LYS A 5 21.49 -22.97 -2.41
C LYS A 5 20.25 -22.96 -3.33
N THR A 6 19.15 -23.49 -2.84
CA THR A 6 17.86 -23.41 -3.58
C THR A 6 17.47 -21.95 -3.78
N LEU A 7 16.71 -21.64 -4.82
CA LEU A 7 16.19 -20.28 -5.06
C LEU A 7 15.44 -19.74 -3.82
N PHE A 8 14.64 -20.57 -3.18
CA PHE A 8 13.96 -20.21 -1.94
C PHE A 8 14.94 -19.79 -0.84
N ALA A 9 16.03 -20.55 -0.64
CA ALA A 9 17.04 -20.20 0.36
C ALA A 9 17.71 -18.85 0.05
N GLN A 10 17.97 -18.56 -1.23
CA GLN A 10 18.53 -17.27 -1.67
C GLN A 10 17.56 -16.11 -1.39
N ILE A 11 16.26 -16.28 -1.67
CA ILE A 11 15.22 -15.28 -1.35
C ILE A 11 15.16 -15.06 0.17
N MET A 12 15.26 -16.11 0.97
CA MET A 12 15.23 -16.00 2.43
C MET A 12 16.47 -15.27 3.04
N GLU A 13 17.56 -15.09 2.29
CA GLU A 13 18.70 -14.26 2.71
C GLU A 13 18.36 -12.76 2.81
N PHE A 14 17.33 -12.31 2.10
CA PHE A 14 16.82 -10.94 2.25
C PHE A 14 16.13 -10.70 3.59
N VAL A 15 15.72 -11.74 4.30
CA VAL A 15 15.08 -11.61 5.61
C VAL A 15 16.10 -11.25 6.69
N PRO A 16 15.90 -10.17 7.45
CA PRO A 16 16.82 -9.78 8.53
C PRO A 16 16.58 -10.66 9.78
N TRP A 17 17.02 -11.90 9.75
CA TRP A 17 16.73 -12.93 10.75
C TRP A 17 17.03 -12.52 12.19
N LYS A 18 18.15 -11.82 12.44
CA LYS A 18 18.48 -11.32 13.79
C LYS A 18 17.45 -10.31 14.29
N THR A 19 17.03 -9.39 13.42
CA THR A 19 15.99 -8.41 13.75
C THR A 19 14.63 -9.10 13.92
N PHE A 20 14.34 -10.10 13.09
CA PHE A 20 13.11 -10.88 13.21
C PHE A 20 13.04 -11.64 14.53
N GLY A 21 14.13 -12.27 14.97
CA GLY A 21 14.23 -12.91 16.30
C GLY A 21 13.89 -11.93 17.43
N ARG A 22 14.48 -10.71 17.42
CA ARG A 22 14.17 -9.67 18.42
C ARG A 22 12.70 -9.23 18.39
N ILE A 23 12.07 -9.19 17.21
CA ILE A 23 10.64 -8.89 17.08
C ILE A 23 9.82 -10.01 17.73
N ILE A 24 10.14 -11.27 17.45
CA ILE A 24 9.46 -12.43 18.03
C ILE A 24 9.55 -12.40 19.57
N GLU A 25 10.75 -12.15 20.10
CA GLU A 25 11.00 -12.03 21.55
C GLU A 25 10.17 -10.91 22.18
N ARG A 26 10.17 -9.71 21.57
CA ARG A 26 9.40 -8.54 22.04
C ARG A 26 7.91 -8.85 22.19
N HIS A 27 7.36 -9.58 21.24
CA HIS A 27 5.95 -9.96 21.22
C HIS A 27 5.68 -11.29 21.93
N LYS A 28 6.70 -11.91 22.54
CA LYS A 28 6.60 -13.25 23.18
C LYS A 28 5.99 -14.30 22.22
N GLY A 29 6.28 -14.19 20.91
CA GLY A 29 5.62 -14.96 19.86
C GLY A 29 5.83 -16.46 19.97
N ASP A 30 6.98 -16.89 20.51
CA ASP A 30 7.32 -18.30 20.71
C ASP A 30 7.22 -18.73 22.16
N ALA A 31 6.53 -17.96 23.03
CA ALA A 31 6.29 -18.37 24.42
C ALA A 31 5.49 -19.68 24.48
N GLY A 32 6.04 -20.69 25.17
CA GLY A 32 5.44 -22.03 25.26
C GLY A 32 5.53 -22.89 23.97
N VAL A 33 6.24 -22.42 22.94
CA VAL A 33 6.43 -23.15 21.68
C VAL A 33 7.64 -24.09 21.79
N ARG A 34 7.43 -25.37 21.47
CA ARG A 34 8.50 -26.39 21.57
C ARG A 34 9.21 -26.66 20.23
N THR A 35 8.46 -26.73 19.13
CA THR A 35 8.97 -27.29 17.88
C THR A 35 8.78 -26.41 16.64
N PHE A 36 7.72 -25.63 16.56
CA PHE A 36 7.34 -24.87 15.37
C PHE A 36 7.11 -23.39 15.70
N GLY A 37 8.16 -22.59 15.57
CA GLY A 37 8.18 -21.17 15.95
C GLY A 37 7.62 -20.22 14.89
N CYS A 38 7.58 -18.95 15.23
CA CYS A 38 7.15 -17.87 14.33
C CYS A 38 8.03 -17.78 13.07
N ALA A 39 9.33 -18.02 13.21
CA ALA A 39 10.26 -18.03 12.09
C ALA A 39 9.98 -19.20 11.14
N ASP A 40 9.61 -20.38 11.66
CA ASP A 40 9.26 -21.53 10.85
C ASP A 40 7.92 -21.30 10.13
N LEU A 41 6.93 -20.74 10.82
CA LEU A 41 5.66 -20.36 10.21
C LEU A 41 5.90 -19.37 9.05
N PHE A 42 6.72 -18.36 9.25
CA PHE A 42 7.06 -17.40 8.17
C PHE A 42 7.68 -18.10 6.96
N ARG A 43 8.65 -19.01 7.16
CA ARG A 43 9.28 -19.77 6.06
C ARG A 43 8.28 -20.61 5.30
N VAL A 44 7.41 -21.32 6.03
CA VAL A 44 6.39 -22.19 5.42
C VAL A 44 5.38 -21.37 4.64
N MET A 45 4.90 -20.25 5.20
CA MET A 45 3.93 -19.38 4.51
C MET A 45 4.56 -18.67 3.30
N ALA A 46 5.82 -18.22 3.41
CA ALA A 46 6.55 -17.66 2.28
C ALA A 46 6.75 -18.71 1.16
N PHE A 47 7.10 -19.94 1.52
CA PHE A 47 7.17 -21.05 0.57
C PHE A 47 5.81 -21.31 -0.10
N ALA A 48 4.74 -21.36 0.69
CA ALA A 48 3.39 -21.59 0.18
C ALA A 48 3.00 -20.50 -0.85
N GLN A 49 3.27 -19.25 -0.57
CA GLN A 49 2.98 -18.11 -1.47
C GLN A 49 3.84 -18.16 -2.75
N LEU A 50 5.13 -18.37 -2.60
CA LEU A 50 6.07 -18.37 -3.73
C LEU A 50 5.90 -19.59 -4.64
N THR A 51 5.33 -20.70 -4.14
CA THR A 51 5.09 -21.93 -4.90
C THR A 51 3.61 -22.18 -5.21
N TRP A 52 2.75 -21.17 -4.98
CA TRP A 52 1.33 -21.21 -5.37
C TRP A 52 0.53 -22.33 -4.71
N ARG A 53 0.81 -22.66 -3.44
CA ARG A 53 0.05 -23.67 -2.70
C ARG A 53 -1.37 -23.18 -2.41
N GLU A 54 -2.35 -24.07 -2.57
CA GLU A 54 -3.77 -23.69 -2.49
C GLU A 54 -4.37 -23.88 -1.10
N SER A 55 -3.81 -24.75 -0.30
CA SER A 55 -4.34 -25.10 1.02
C SER A 55 -3.24 -25.57 1.96
N LEU A 56 -3.52 -25.54 3.27
CA LEU A 56 -2.59 -26.11 4.26
C LEU A 56 -2.32 -27.60 4.05
N ARG A 57 -3.27 -28.33 3.46
CA ARG A 57 -3.09 -29.75 3.09
C ARG A 57 -2.10 -29.88 1.95
N ASP A 58 -2.18 -29.01 0.95
CA ASP A 58 -1.23 -28.99 -0.18
C ASP A 58 0.18 -28.59 0.30
N VAL A 59 0.26 -27.61 1.22
CA VAL A 59 1.55 -27.22 1.86
C VAL A 59 2.16 -28.42 2.58
N GLU A 60 1.40 -29.12 3.44
CA GLU A 60 1.85 -30.30 4.18
C GLU A 60 2.35 -31.39 3.23
N ALA A 61 1.55 -31.77 2.22
CA ALA A 61 1.89 -32.80 1.25
C ALA A 61 3.17 -32.44 0.46
N CYS A 62 3.29 -31.19 0.01
CA CYS A 62 4.45 -30.73 -0.73
C CYS A 62 5.73 -30.75 0.13
N LEU A 63 5.66 -30.30 1.38
CA LEU A 63 6.80 -30.32 2.30
C LEU A 63 7.19 -31.75 2.67
N ALA A 64 6.21 -32.64 2.90
CA ALA A 64 6.45 -34.06 3.18
C ALA A 64 7.13 -34.77 2.00
N ALA A 65 6.71 -34.50 0.77
CA ALA A 65 7.32 -35.07 -0.44
C ALA A 65 8.76 -34.56 -0.69
N ASN A 66 9.16 -33.44 -0.08
CA ASN A 66 10.48 -32.82 -0.27
C ASN A 66 11.33 -32.77 1.00
N GLN A 67 11.23 -33.77 1.86
CA GLN A 67 11.93 -33.81 3.16
C GLN A 67 13.44 -33.52 3.06
N ALA A 68 14.11 -34.07 2.07
CA ALA A 68 15.55 -33.86 1.85
C ALA A 68 15.93 -32.39 1.58
N LYS A 69 14.96 -31.55 1.18
CA LYS A 69 15.19 -30.13 0.90
C LYS A 69 14.80 -29.21 2.05
N LEU A 70 14.16 -29.72 3.11
CA LEU A 70 13.69 -28.90 4.25
C LEU A 70 14.83 -28.21 4.97
N PHE A 71 16.00 -28.84 5.06
CA PHE A 71 17.20 -28.25 5.64
C PHE A 71 17.57 -26.94 4.93
N HIS A 72 17.49 -26.90 3.59
CA HIS A 72 17.76 -25.68 2.81
C HIS A 72 16.71 -24.57 3.04
N MET A 73 15.53 -24.94 3.53
CA MET A 73 14.48 -24.00 3.93
C MET A 73 14.65 -23.53 5.38
N GLY A 74 15.59 -24.11 6.14
CA GLY A 74 15.77 -23.88 7.56
C GLY A 74 14.71 -24.55 8.44
N LEU A 75 14.07 -25.61 7.94
CA LEU A 75 13.09 -26.45 8.65
C LEU A 75 13.73 -27.80 9.03
N LYS A 76 13.41 -28.31 10.21
CA LYS A 76 13.89 -29.62 10.68
C LYS A 76 13.00 -30.75 10.18
N THR A 77 11.70 -30.57 10.25
CA THR A 77 10.69 -31.57 9.89
C THR A 77 9.52 -30.88 9.19
N PRO A 78 8.77 -31.60 8.31
CA PRO A 78 7.57 -31.05 7.72
C PRO A 78 6.51 -30.86 8.83
N PRO A 79 5.91 -29.66 8.95
CA PRO A 79 4.85 -29.43 9.92
C PRO A 79 3.56 -30.10 9.48
N ALA A 80 2.84 -30.71 10.41
CA ALA A 80 1.49 -31.21 10.16
C ALA A 80 0.51 -30.05 9.91
N ARG A 81 -0.54 -30.32 9.14
CA ARG A 81 -1.60 -29.33 8.85
C ARG A 81 -2.20 -28.72 10.12
N SER A 82 -2.44 -29.53 11.15
CA SER A 82 -2.95 -29.05 12.45
C SER A 82 -1.99 -28.07 13.10
N THR A 83 -0.69 -28.35 13.07
CA THR A 83 0.35 -27.45 13.59
C THR A 83 0.37 -26.12 12.84
N LEU A 84 0.20 -26.15 11.51
CA LEU A 84 0.10 -24.93 10.70
C LEU A 84 -1.14 -24.12 11.05
N ALA A 85 -2.29 -24.76 11.14
CA ALA A 85 -3.57 -24.12 11.51
C ALA A 85 -3.49 -23.47 12.91
N ASP A 86 -3.01 -24.22 13.90
CA ASP A 86 -2.83 -23.71 15.25
C ASP A 86 -1.86 -22.52 15.30
N ALA A 87 -0.76 -22.60 14.56
CA ALA A 87 0.22 -21.51 14.51
C ALA A 87 -0.39 -20.25 13.87
N LEU A 88 -1.13 -20.38 12.75
CA LEU A 88 -1.82 -19.27 12.11
C LEU A 88 -2.86 -18.60 13.01
N ASN A 89 -3.58 -19.38 13.82
CA ASN A 89 -4.60 -18.88 14.74
C ASN A 89 -4.02 -18.23 16.00
N ARG A 90 -2.87 -18.70 16.48
CA ARG A 90 -2.33 -18.28 17.79
C ARG A 90 -1.23 -17.25 17.71
N ARG A 91 -0.49 -17.17 16.58
CA ARG A 91 0.62 -16.23 16.45
C ARG A 91 0.12 -14.81 16.27
N ASP A 92 0.73 -13.88 16.99
CA ASP A 92 0.45 -12.46 16.88
C ASP A 92 0.85 -11.94 15.49
N TRP A 93 -0.12 -11.47 14.72
CA TRP A 93 0.09 -10.92 13.39
C TRP A 93 1.03 -9.69 13.38
N ARG A 94 1.12 -8.97 14.50
CA ARG A 94 2.00 -7.80 14.65
C ARG A 94 3.48 -8.14 14.49
N ILE A 95 3.86 -9.39 14.76
CA ILE A 95 5.22 -9.91 14.53
C ILE A 95 5.56 -9.82 13.04
N TYR A 96 4.66 -10.30 12.19
CA TYR A 96 4.85 -10.31 10.73
C TYR A 96 4.69 -8.93 10.13
N HIS A 97 3.80 -8.11 10.66
CA HIS A 97 3.69 -6.70 10.30
C HIS A 97 4.98 -5.93 10.58
N ALA A 98 5.56 -6.09 11.77
CA ALA A 98 6.82 -5.44 12.11
C ALA A 98 7.99 -5.93 11.24
N LEU A 99 8.01 -7.22 10.86
CA LEU A 99 8.97 -7.74 9.88
C LEU A 99 8.76 -7.09 8.51
N ALA A 100 7.51 -7.00 8.03
CA ALA A 100 7.18 -6.38 6.75
C ALA A 100 7.69 -4.92 6.68
N GLN A 101 7.52 -4.13 7.75
CA GLN A 101 8.05 -2.77 7.82
C GLN A 101 9.59 -2.73 7.64
N ARG A 102 10.32 -3.71 8.20
CA ARG A 102 11.78 -3.81 8.02
C ARG A 102 12.17 -4.19 6.59
N LEU A 103 11.41 -5.08 5.97
CA LEU A 103 11.61 -5.46 4.57
C LEU A 103 11.30 -4.30 3.62
N ILE A 104 10.25 -3.53 3.89
CA ILE A 104 9.90 -2.33 3.13
C ILE A 104 11.05 -1.31 3.14
N VAL A 105 11.58 -0.99 4.33
CA VAL A 105 12.73 -0.06 4.45
C VAL A 105 13.92 -0.56 3.64
N ARG A 106 14.22 -1.86 3.71
CA ARG A 106 15.33 -2.46 2.95
C ARG A 106 15.06 -2.41 1.44
N ALA A 107 13.85 -2.75 1.01
CA ALA A 107 13.45 -2.71 -0.39
C ALA A 107 13.54 -1.28 -0.96
N ARG A 108 13.00 -0.29 -0.26
CA ARG A 108 13.10 1.12 -0.69
C ARG A 108 14.54 1.58 -0.89
N ALA A 109 15.47 1.15 -0.01
CA ALA A 109 16.88 1.47 -0.15
C ALA A 109 17.50 0.88 -1.43
N LEU A 110 17.07 -0.31 -1.87
CA LEU A 110 17.55 -0.93 -3.11
C LEU A 110 17.10 -0.17 -4.36
N TYR A 111 15.92 0.45 -4.32
CA TYR A 111 15.35 1.22 -5.43
C TYR A 111 15.62 2.73 -5.33
N ALA A 112 16.39 3.19 -4.33
CA ALA A 112 16.62 4.62 -4.10
C ALA A 112 17.27 5.35 -5.28
N GLN A 113 18.06 4.63 -6.08
CA GLN A 113 18.75 5.16 -7.26
C GLN A 113 17.97 4.95 -8.57
N ASP A 114 16.85 4.21 -8.53
CA ASP A 114 16.05 4.01 -9.73
C ASP A 114 15.37 5.32 -10.13
N PRO A 115 15.17 5.55 -11.45
CA PRO A 115 14.49 6.75 -11.91
C PRO A 115 13.10 6.85 -11.29
N SER A 116 12.76 8.01 -10.77
CA SER A 116 11.43 8.24 -10.24
C SER A 116 10.42 8.32 -11.39
N VAL A 117 9.15 8.14 -11.06
CA VAL A 117 8.06 8.35 -12.01
C VAL A 117 8.11 9.82 -12.45
N LEU A 118 8.16 10.05 -13.77
CA LEU A 118 8.24 11.38 -14.38
C LEU A 118 9.56 12.14 -14.11
N GLU A 119 10.65 11.43 -13.78
CA GLU A 119 11.99 12.03 -13.57
C GLU A 119 12.01 13.16 -12.52
N LEU A 120 11.10 13.08 -11.53
CA LEU A 120 11.04 14.05 -10.44
C LEU A 120 12.07 13.69 -9.36
N ASP A 121 12.78 14.69 -8.85
CA ASP A 121 13.71 14.54 -7.72
C ASP A 121 12.99 14.36 -6.36
N ALA A 122 11.72 14.01 -6.38
CA ALA A 122 10.88 13.87 -5.21
C ALA A 122 10.25 12.47 -5.14
N SER A 123 9.98 12.01 -3.93
CA SER A 123 9.18 10.80 -3.72
C SER A 123 7.75 11.02 -4.20
N VAL A 124 7.22 10.06 -4.93
CA VAL A 124 5.83 10.07 -5.40
C VAL A 124 5.11 8.86 -4.83
N TYR A 125 4.06 9.10 -4.08
CA TYR A 125 3.26 8.09 -3.43
C TYR A 125 1.85 8.05 -4.01
N ALA A 126 1.34 6.85 -4.31
CA ALA A 126 -0.07 6.64 -4.60
C ALA A 126 -0.78 6.08 -3.37
N LEU A 127 -1.81 6.76 -2.89
CA LEU A 127 -2.64 6.32 -1.77
C LEU A 127 -3.97 5.81 -2.30
N ASP A 128 -4.32 4.59 -1.92
CA ASP A 128 -5.62 4.00 -2.21
C ASP A 128 -5.95 2.89 -1.20
N SER A 129 -7.17 2.39 -1.26
CA SER A 129 -7.63 1.27 -0.43
C SER A 129 -8.28 0.19 -1.27
N THR A 130 -8.23 -1.03 -0.76
CA THR A 130 -8.97 -2.14 -1.36
C THR A 130 -9.68 -2.95 -0.29
N THR A 131 -10.91 -3.35 -0.59
CA THR A 131 -11.68 -4.23 0.29
C THR A 131 -11.35 -5.68 -0.02
N ILE A 132 -11.15 -6.46 1.03
CA ILE A 132 -10.97 -7.91 0.99
C ILE A 132 -12.15 -8.52 1.71
N ASP A 133 -13.00 -9.22 0.95
CA ASP A 133 -14.18 -9.89 1.50
C ASP A 133 -13.74 -11.11 2.32
N LEU A 134 -14.33 -11.30 3.48
CA LEU A 134 -14.09 -12.39 4.39
C LEU A 134 -15.38 -13.19 4.64
N CYS A 135 -15.27 -14.45 5.04
CA CYS A 135 -16.40 -15.24 5.47
C CYS A 135 -16.87 -14.78 6.86
N LEU A 136 -18.11 -14.31 6.98
CA LEU A 136 -18.63 -13.77 8.24
C LEU A 136 -18.63 -14.81 9.38
N SER A 137 -18.91 -16.08 9.07
CA SER A 137 -18.91 -17.16 10.08
C SER A 137 -17.54 -17.49 10.66
N LEU A 138 -16.46 -17.09 9.98
CA LEU A 138 -15.08 -17.28 10.42
C LEU A 138 -14.42 -15.99 10.94
N PHE A 139 -14.99 -14.84 10.59
CA PHE A 139 -14.44 -13.50 10.89
C PHE A 139 -15.54 -12.57 11.42
N ASP A 140 -16.18 -12.97 12.49
CA ASP A 140 -17.26 -12.24 13.19
C ASP A 140 -16.80 -10.88 13.75
N TRP A 141 -15.50 -10.74 14.03
CA TRP A 141 -14.89 -9.51 14.50
C TRP A 141 -14.75 -8.41 13.42
N ALA A 142 -14.92 -8.75 12.14
CA ALA A 142 -14.80 -7.81 11.02
C ALA A 142 -16.14 -7.61 10.26
N PRO A 143 -17.25 -7.29 10.91
CA PRO A 143 -18.54 -7.15 10.25
C PRO A 143 -18.53 -5.93 9.30
N PHE A 144 -18.87 -6.16 8.03
CA PHE A 144 -18.96 -5.09 7.03
C PHE A 144 -20.43 -4.78 6.65
N ARG A 145 -21.21 -5.82 6.43
CA ARG A 145 -22.68 -5.76 6.18
C ARG A 145 -23.35 -6.87 6.97
N ALA A 146 -24.68 -6.86 7.01
CA ALA A 146 -25.44 -7.88 7.74
C ALA A 146 -25.04 -9.33 7.40
N THR A 147 -24.61 -9.58 6.16
CA THR A 147 -24.26 -10.92 5.66
C THR A 147 -22.79 -11.08 5.24
N LYS A 148 -21.93 -10.07 5.49
CA LYS A 148 -20.54 -10.08 5.03
C LYS A 148 -19.58 -9.52 6.06
N ALA A 149 -18.45 -10.19 6.21
CA ALA A 149 -17.25 -9.63 6.83
C ALA A 149 -16.30 -9.09 5.76
N ALA A 150 -15.58 -8.04 6.06
CA ALA A 150 -14.54 -7.53 5.19
C ALA A 150 -13.52 -6.71 5.98
N ILE A 151 -12.29 -6.73 5.50
CA ILE A 151 -11.24 -5.79 5.92
C ILE A 151 -10.89 -4.87 4.76
N LYS A 152 -10.42 -3.67 5.10
CA LYS A 152 -9.80 -2.76 4.14
C LYS A 152 -8.30 -2.75 4.32
N LEU A 153 -7.60 -2.86 3.20
CA LEU A 153 -6.16 -2.68 3.11
C LEU A 153 -5.90 -1.30 2.52
N HIS A 154 -5.51 -0.35 3.36
CA HIS A 154 -5.06 0.97 2.93
C HIS A 154 -3.57 0.92 2.64
N THR A 155 -3.16 1.35 1.47
CA THR A 155 -1.77 1.26 1.03
C THR A 155 -1.30 2.59 0.48
N LEU A 156 -0.17 3.07 1.00
CA LEU A 156 0.63 4.10 0.39
C LEU A 156 1.72 3.41 -0.42
N LEU A 157 1.62 3.44 -1.72
CA LEU A 157 2.57 2.81 -2.63
C LEU A 157 3.62 3.83 -3.05
N ASP A 158 4.89 3.56 -2.77
CA ASP A 158 6.00 4.30 -3.36
C ASP A 158 6.10 3.91 -4.83
N LEU A 159 5.89 4.86 -5.72
CA LEU A 159 5.87 4.60 -7.16
C LEU A 159 7.27 4.32 -7.73
N ARG A 160 8.31 4.61 -6.97
CA ARG A 160 9.66 4.14 -7.27
C ARG A 160 9.78 2.68 -6.83
N GLY A 161 9.75 1.76 -7.77
CA GLY A 161 9.81 0.32 -7.52
C GLY A 161 8.49 -0.33 -7.10
N ALA A 162 7.37 0.41 -7.07
CA ALA A 162 6.04 -0.07 -6.68
C ALA A 162 6.02 -0.79 -5.31
N ILE A 163 6.70 -0.20 -4.32
CA ILE A 163 6.87 -0.78 -2.98
C ILE A 163 5.86 -0.13 -2.02
N PRO A 164 5.09 -0.90 -1.24
CA PRO A 164 4.21 -0.34 -0.23
C PRO A 164 5.05 0.33 0.88
N ALA A 165 5.00 1.66 0.97
CA ALA A 165 5.69 2.44 2.00
C ALA A 165 4.93 2.43 3.34
N PHE A 166 3.61 2.30 3.28
CA PHE A 166 2.74 2.21 4.45
C PHE A 166 1.57 1.28 4.13
N ILE A 167 1.23 0.44 5.11
CA ILE A 167 0.08 -0.47 5.04
C ILE A 167 -0.68 -0.36 6.35
N HIS A 168 -1.99 -0.09 6.26
CA HIS A 168 -2.90 -0.12 7.40
C HIS A 168 -4.08 -1.03 7.09
N ILE A 169 -4.37 -1.95 8.00
CA ILE A 169 -5.51 -2.86 7.92
C ILE A 169 -6.58 -2.37 8.88
N SER A 170 -7.77 -2.11 8.37
CA SER A 170 -8.93 -1.71 9.16
C SER A 170 -10.11 -2.63 8.90
N ASP A 171 -11.17 -2.50 9.70
CA ASP A 171 -12.46 -3.06 9.35
C ASP A 171 -13.01 -2.44 8.05
N GLY A 172 -13.97 -3.10 7.44
CA GLY A 172 -14.58 -2.64 6.18
C GLY A 172 -15.35 -1.32 6.29
N LYS A 173 -15.64 -0.85 7.50
CA LYS A 173 -16.47 0.35 7.77
C LYS A 173 -15.66 1.63 7.81
N LEU A 174 -14.36 1.57 8.06
CA LEU A 174 -13.52 2.75 8.13
C LEU A 174 -13.59 3.53 6.80
N HIS A 175 -13.91 4.82 6.87
CA HIS A 175 -13.86 5.68 5.70
C HIS A 175 -12.40 5.91 5.26
N ASP A 176 -12.13 5.78 3.96
CA ASP A 176 -10.78 5.84 3.41
C ASP A 176 -10.04 7.12 3.78
N VAL A 177 -10.74 8.25 3.82
CA VAL A 177 -10.17 9.56 4.16
C VAL A 177 -9.55 9.60 5.57
N ASN A 178 -10.03 8.77 6.50
CA ASN A 178 -9.53 8.76 7.88
C ASN A 178 -8.10 8.22 7.99
N VAL A 179 -7.63 7.48 6.98
CA VAL A 179 -6.25 7.00 6.97
C VAL A 179 -5.23 8.15 6.87
N LEU A 180 -5.65 9.30 6.36
CA LEU A 180 -4.80 10.50 6.30
C LEU A 180 -4.36 10.99 7.69
N ASP A 181 -5.12 10.70 8.76
CA ASP A 181 -4.80 11.08 10.12
C ASP A 181 -3.60 10.31 10.70
N ILE A 182 -3.32 9.13 10.15
CA ILE A 182 -2.22 8.24 10.61
C ILE A 182 -1.11 8.08 9.57
N LEU A 183 -1.24 8.78 8.43
CA LEU A 183 -0.28 8.69 7.34
C LEU A 183 1.04 9.38 7.73
N PRO A 184 2.20 8.72 7.61
CA PRO A 184 3.48 9.40 7.76
C PRO A 184 3.71 10.33 6.58
N VAL A 185 3.64 11.64 6.82
CA VAL A 185 3.85 12.65 5.76
C VAL A 185 5.33 13.00 5.68
N GLU A 186 5.90 12.85 4.48
CA GLU A 186 7.29 13.17 4.15
C GLU A 186 7.32 14.53 3.43
N ALA A 187 8.06 15.50 3.97
CA ALA A 187 8.20 16.82 3.35
C ALA A 187 8.83 16.72 1.96
N GLY A 188 8.34 17.51 1.01
CA GLY A 188 8.77 17.49 -0.39
C GLY A 188 8.16 16.38 -1.24
N ALA A 189 7.52 15.36 -0.65
CA ALA A 189 6.91 14.27 -1.39
C ALA A 189 5.54 14.64 -1.99
N PHE A 190 5.16 13.93 -3.04
CA PHE A 190 3.85 14.03 -3.69
C PHE A 190 2.95 12.85 -3.27
N TYR A 191 1.75 13.19 -2.81
CA TYR A 191 0.70 12.22 -2.46
C TYR A 191 -0.40 12.27 -3.51
N VAL A 192 -0.48 11.22 -4.33
CA VAL A 192 -1.48 11.09 -5.39
C VAL A 192 -2.62 10.22 -4.89
N MET A 193 -3.83 10.75 -4.89
CA MET A 193 -5.00 10.07 -4.32
C MET A 193 -6.28 10.38 -5.10
N ASP A 194 -7.27 9.54 -4.93
CA ASP A 194 -8.57 9.71 -5.57
C ASP A 194 -9.39 10.80 -4.85
N ARG A 195 -10.51 11.22 -5.46
CA ARG A 195 -11.41 12.25 -4.90
C ARG A 195 -12.09 11.83 -3.59
N GLY A 196 -12.11 10.55 -3.25
CA GLY A 196 -12.62 10.04 -1.98
C GLY A 196 -11.82 10.55 -0.78
N TYR A 197 -10.56 10.87 -1.00
CA TYR A 197 -9.65 11.44 0.02
C TYR A 197 -9.73 12.97 0.16
N VAL A 198 -10.61 13.65 -0.58
CA VAL A 198 -10.74 15.11 -0.48
C VAL A 198 -11.42 15.50 0.83
N ASP A 199 -10.61 15.87 1.79
CA ASP A 199 -10.96 16.56 3.02
C ASP A 199 -10.00 17.72 3.19
N PHE A 200 -10.52 18.95 3.23
CA PHE A 200 -9.69 20.16 3.18
C PHE A 200 -8.81 20.35 4.40
N GLU A 201 -9.24 19.90 5.57
CA GLU A 201 -8.43 19.98 6.80
C GLU A 201 -7.22 19.05 6.72
N ARG A 202 -7.42 17.82 6.27
CA ARG A 202 -6.36 16.82 6.09
C ARG A 202 -5.43 17.18 4.93
N LEU A 203 -5.97 17.72 3.82
CA LEU A 203 -5.15 18.23 2.73
C LEU A 203 -4.29 19.43 3.17
N TYR A 204 -4.83 20.26 4.07
CA TYR A 204 -4.06 21.36 4.64
C TYR A 204 -2.96 20.88 5.59
N ALA A 205 -3.22 19.82 6.35
CA ALA A 205 -2.18 19.20 7.18
C ALA A 205 -1.01 18.65 6.32
N ILE A 206 -1.30 18.05 5.17
CA ILE A 206 -0.26 17.63 4.20
C ILE A 206 0.52 18.84 3.69
N HIS A 207 -0.17 19.95 3.36
CA HIS A 207 0.46 21.19 2.91
C HIS A 207 1.36 21.78 3.99
N GLN A 208 0.88 21.88 5.23
CA GLN A 208 1.65 22.40 6.37
C GLN A 208 2.88 21.53 6.71
N ALA A 209 2.81 20.23 6.43
CA ALA A 209 3.97 19.35 6.55
C ALA A 209 5.01 19.54 5.43
N GLY A 210 4.82 20.52 4.54
CA GLY A 210 5.73 20.78 3.42
C GLY A 210 5.64 19.76 2.27
N ALA A 211 4.55 18.98 2.21
CA ALA A 211 4.33 18.00 1.18
C ALA A 211 3.30 18.47 0.15
N PHE A 212 3.27 17.79 -0.98
CA PHE A 212 2.36 18.10 -2.08
C PHE A 212 1.31 16.98 -2.25
N PHE A 213 0.12 17.36 -2.69
CA PHE A 213 -0.90 16.40 -3.08
C PHE A 213 -1.41 16.66 -4.49
N VAL A 214 -1.86 15.61 -5.15
CA VAL A 214 -2.58 15.66 -6.42
C VAL A 214 -3.81 14.77 -6.29
N THR A 215 -5.00 15.35 -6.43
CA THR A 215 -6.26 14.62 -6.35
C THR A 215 -7.26 15.14 -7.39
N ARG A 216 -8.37 14.43 -7.58
CA ARG A 216 -9.49 14.95 -8.40
C ARG A 216 -10.38 15.84 -7.54
N ALA A 217 -10.78 16.97 -8.12
CA ALA A 217 -11.76 17.84 -7.48
C ALA A 217 -13.13 17.14 -7.32
N LYS A 218 -13.83 17.44 -6.21
CA LYS A 218 -15.24 17.06 -6.06
C LYS A 218 -16.12 17.87 -7.01
N VAL A 219 -17.17 17.25 -7.51
CA VAL A 219 -18.18 17.95 -8.31
C VAL A 219 -18.87 18.98 -7.42
N GLY A 220 -19.12 20.19 -7.95
CA GLY A 220 -19.76 21.26 -7.18
C GLY A 220 -18.88 21.93 -6.12
N MET A 221 -17.56 21.75 -6.19
CA MET A 221 -16.65 22.46 -5.28
C MET A 221 -16.78 23.98 -5.46
N ASP A 222 -17.18 24.67 -4.39
CA ASP A 222 -17.31 26.12 -4.36
C ASP A 222 -15.95 26.80 -4.17
N ALA A 223 -15.48 27.43 -5.24
CA ALA A 223 -14.19 28.12 -5.24
C ALA A 223 -14.15 29.23 -6.28
N ARG A 224 -13.63 30.37 -5.91
CA ARG A 224 -13.39 31.51 -6.82
C ARG A 224 -12.01 31.39 -7.48
N ARG A 225 -11.96 31.77 -8.73
CA ARG A 225 -10.70 31.90 -9.47
C ARG A 225 -9.98 33.18 -9.05
N VAL A 226 -8.70 33.04 -8.67
CA VAL A 226 -7.82 34.16 -8.34
C VAL A 226 -6.95 34.55 -9.54
N TYR A 227 -6.41 33.53 -10.23
CA TYR A 227 -5.52 33.74 -11.38
C TYR A 227 -5.68 32.60 -12.39
N SER A 228 -5.45 32.88 -13.67
CA SER A 228 -5.36 31.88 -14.73
C SER A 228 -3.99 31.97 -15.41
N ALA A 229 -3.23 30.87 -15.37
CA ALA A 229 -1.98 30.77 -16.06
C ALA A 229 -2.18 30.67 -17.60
N PRO A 230 -1.22 31.17 -18.39
CA PRO A 230 -1.16 30.89 -19.81
C PRO A 230 -1.15 29.37 -20.06
N ARG A 231 -1.74 28.94 -21.15
CA ARG A 231 -1.84 27.53 -21.50
C ARG A 231 -1.67 27.30 -22.99
N ASP A 232 -1.08 26.18 -23.34
CA ASP A 232 -1.13 25.64 -24.68
C ASP A 232 -2.44 24.84 -24.87
N ARG A 233 -3.28 25.27 -25.82
CA ARG A 233 -4.56 24.63 -26.13
C ARG A 233 -4.37 23.26 -26.81
N THR A 234 -3.25 23.03 -27.46
CA THR A 234 -2.94 21.78 -28.16
C THR A 234 -2.53 20.66 -27.19
N SER A 235 -2.07 21.02 -25.99
CA SER A 235 -1.62 20.08 -24.96
C SER A 235 -2.71 19.30 -24.24
N GLY A 236 -4.00 19.59 -24.51
CA GLY A 236 -5.13 19.03 -23.77
C GLY A 236 -5.44 19.76 -22.46
N VAL A 237 -4.61 20.71 -22.02
CA VAL A 237 -4.89 21.54 -20.82
C VAL A 237 -5.97 22.57 -21.14
N ILE A 238 -7.16 22.38 -20.55
CA ILE A 238 -8.31 23.27 -20.74
C ILE A 238 -8.17 24.54 -19.89
N CYS A 239 -7.74 24.43 -18.64
CA CYS A 239 -7.37 25.55 -17.79
C CYS A 239 -6.38 25.15 -16.71
N ASP A 240 -5.58 26.13 -16.31
CA ASP A 240 -4.65 26.07 -15.18
C ASP A 240 -4.87 27.33 -14.33
N GLN A 241 -5.39 27.15 -13.15
CA GLN A 241 -5.93 28.24 -12.35
C GLN A 241 -5.50 28.15 -10.90
N ARG A 242 -5.13 29.28 -10.32
CA ARG A 242 -5.05 29.44 -8.88
C ARG A 242 -6.46 29.81 -8.37
N ILE A 243 -6.93 29.10 -7.37
CA ILE A 243 -8.27 29.24 -6.80
C ILE A 243 -8.20 29.43 -5.29
N MET A 244 -9.26 29.98 -4.72
CA MET A 244 -9.51 30.05 -3.29
C MET A 244 -10.89 29.50 -2.99
N LEU A 245 -11.00 28.70 -1.93
CA LEU A 245 -12.29 28.16 -1.51
C LEU A 245 -13.21 29.25 -0.97
N ASN A 246 -14.48 29.26 -1.34
CA ASN A 246 -15.46 30.27 -0.91
C ASN A 246 -16.30 29.80 0.27
N GLY A 247 -16.68 28.50 0.32
CA GLY A 247 -17.55 27.99 1.38
C GLY A 247 -16.95 28.24 2.75
N TYR A 248 -17.71 28.80 3.67
CA TYR A 248 -17.25 29.19 5.01
C TYR A 248 -16.41 28.12 5.71
N TYR A 249 -16.93 26.89 5.78
CA TYR A 249 -16.21 25.77 6.40
C TYR A 249 -15.00 25.32 5.59
N SER A 250 -15.10 25.29 4.27
CA SER A 250 -13.99 24.87 3.41
C SER A 250 -12.84 25.85 3.42
N ALA A 251 -13.15 27.16 3.35
CA ALA A 251 -12.14 28.21 3.42
C ALA A 251 -11.44 28.25 4.78
N LYS A 252 -12.16 28.00 5.90
CA LYS A 252 -11.55 27.90 7.23
C LYS A 252 -10.62 26.69 7.35
N LYS A 253 -10.96 25.56 6.74
CA LYS A 253 -10.17 24.33 6.78
C LYS A 253 -8.95 24.38 5.86
N TYR A 254 -9.02 25.11 4.77
CA TYR A 254 -7.92 25.34 3.84
C TYR A 254 -7.86 26.82 3.44
N PRO A 255 -7.18 27.68 4.23
CA PRO A 255 -7.21 29.12 4.03
C PRO A 255 -6.31 29.63 2.90
N GLU A 256 -5.46 28.77 2.35
CA GLU A 256 -4.50 29.11 1.32
C GLU A 256 -5.01 28.82 -0.09
N HIS A 257 -4.24 29.29 -1.08
CA HIS A 257 -4.56 29.06 -2.47
C HIS A 257 -4.33 27.60 -2.85
N LEU A 258 -5.25 27.08 -3.68
CA LEU A 258 -5.13 25.81 -4.37
C LEU A 258 -4.93 26.03 -5.86
N ARG A 259 -4.38 25.09 -6.54
CA ARG A 259 -4.28 25.04 -8.00
C ARG A 259 -5.29 24.05 -8.55
N ARG A 260 -6.05 24.48 -9.54
CA ARG A 260 -7.01 23.67 -10.29
C ARG A 260 -6.56 23.54 -11.73
N VAL A 261 -6.26 22.30 -12.15
CA VAL A 261 -5.91 21.98 -13.54
C VAL A 261 -7.04 21.19 -14.15
N ARG A 262 -7.63 21.69 -15.25
CA ARG A 262 -8.63 20.97 -16.03
C ARG A 262 -7.96 20.45 -17.31
N PHE A 263 -8.02 19.16 -17.52
CA PHE A 263 -7.30 18.46 -18.58
C PHE A 263 -8.23 17.52 -19.33
N LYS A 264 -8.19 17.54 -20.64
CA LYS A 264 -8.86 16.58 -21.51
C LYS A 264 -7.87 15.49 -21.86
N ASP A 265 -8.06 14.31 -21.31
CA ASP A 265 -7.21 13.17 -21.58
C ASP A 265 -7.37 12.72 -23.04
N PRO A 266 -6.31 12.72 -23.85
CA PRO A 266 -6.38 12.36 -25.26
C PRO A 266 -6.70 10.88 -25.48
N GLU A 267 -6.34 10.00 -24.56
CA GLU A 267 -6.55 8.55 -24.69
C GLU A 267 -8.02 8.17 -24.40
N SER A 268 -8.57 8.69 -23.32
CA SER A 268 -9.94 8.34 -22.89
C SER A 268 -11.00 9.34 -23.35
N GLY A 269 -10.62 10.50 -23.87
CA GLY A 269 -11.50 11.62 -24.23
C GLY A 269 -12.16 12.30 -23.02
N LYS A 270 -11.91 11.83 -21.77
CA LYS A 270 -12.53 12.34 -20.56
C LYS A 270 -11.90 13.64 -20.10
N THR A 271 -12.75 14.55 -19.61
CA THR A 271 -12.26 15.75 -18.94
C THR A 271 -12.09 15.49 -17.44
N LEU A 272 -10.88 15.68 -16.94
CA LEU A 272 -10.51 15.53 -15.55
C LEU A 272 -10.22 16.91 -14.94
N VAL A 273 -10.55 17.08 -13.67
CA VAL A 273 -10.24 18.30 -12.91
C VAL A 273 -9.38 17.89 -11.73
N PHE A 274 -8.13 18.33 -11.73
CA PHE A 274 -7.18 18.06 -10.66
C PHE A 274 -7.11 19.23 -9.69
N LEU A 275 -6.88 18.90 -8.43
CA LEU A 275 -6.65 19.82 -7.34
C LEU A 275 -5.30 19.51 -6.72
N THR A 276 -4.47 20.54 -6.50
CA THR A 276 -3.13 20.41 -5.92
C THR A 276 -2.73 21.70 -5.19
N ASN A 277 -1.80 21.58 -4.25
CA ASN A 277 -1.11 22.71 -3.65
C ASN A 277 0.23 23.04 -4.36
N ASN A 278 0.67 22.21 -5.31
CA ASN A 278 1.89 22.49 -6.08
C ASN A 278 1.60 23.49 -7.20
N THR A 279 2.31 24.60 -7.19
CA THR A 279 2.19 25.69 -8.18
C THR A 279 3.39 25.74 -9.14
N ALA A 280 4.45 24.96 -8.89
CA ALA A 280 5.70 25.02 -9.65
C ALA A 280 5.72 24.09 -10.87
N LEU A 281 5.20 22.88 -10.74
CA LEU A 281 5.23 21.88 -11.83
C LEU A 281 4.33 22.28 -13.00
N PRO A 282 4.69 21.93 -14.25
CA PRO A 282 3.81 22.09 -15.40
C PRO A 282 2.47 21.38 -15.22
N ALA A 283 1.39 21.93 -15.81
CA ALA A 283 0.05 21.34 -15.72
C ALA A 283 -0.03 19.90 -16.26
N LEU A 284 0.75 19.59 -17.31
CA LEU A 284 0.85 18.24 -17.86
C LEU A 284 1.50 17.26 -16.88
N THR A 285 2.50 17.70 -16.12
CA THR A 285 3.14 16.89 -15.08
C THR A 285 2.14 16.56 -13.96
N ILE A 286 1.28 17.53 -13.57
CA ILE A 286 0.19 17.25 -12.61
C ILE A 286 -0.78 16.19 -13.13
N ALA A 287 -1.15 16.26 -14.42
CA ALA A 287 -2.01 15.26 -15.05
C ALA A 287 -1.32 13.88 -15.11
N ALA A 288 -0.04 13.82 -15.44
CA ALA A 288 0.76 12.60 -15.50
C ALA A 288 0.94 11.99 -14.09
N LEU A 289 1.19 12.81 -13.05
CA LEU A 289 1.20 12.37 -11.65
C LEU A 289 -0.11 11.70 -11.27
N TYR A 290 -1.24 12.30 -11.62
CA TYR A 290 -2.52 11.67 -11.34
C TYR A 290 -2.71 10.36 -12.10
N LYS A 291 -2.26 10.28 -13.34
CA LYS A 291 -2.31 9.04 -14.14
C LYS A 291 -1.47 7.92 -13.49
N SER A 292 -0.34 8.25 -12.88
CA SER A 292 0.52 7.26 -12.19
C SER A 292 -0.16 6.59 -10.98
N ARG A 293 -1.22 7.18 -10.41
CA ARG A 293 -2.04 6.57 -9.35
C ARG A 293 -2.54 5.16 -9.72
N TRP A 294 -2.73 4.90 -11.03
CA TRP A 294 -3.16 3.57 -11.49
C TRP A 294 -2.25 2.42 -11.03
N GLN A 295 -0.99 2.69 -10.71
CA GLN A 295 -0.06 1.67 -10.23
C GLN A 295 -0.52 1.04 -8.91
N VAL A 296 -1.18 1.77 -8.01
CA VAL A 296 -1.71 1.16 -6.78
C VAL A 296 -2.89 0.22 -7.07
N GLU A 297 -3.70 0.50 -8.09
CA GLU A 297 -4.77 -0.41 -8.52
C GLU A 297 -4.19 -1.70 -9.12
N LEU A 298 -3.12 -1.60 -9.92
CA LEU A 298 -2.37 -2.76 -10.42
C LEU A 298 -1.76 -3.58 -9.28
N PHE A 299 -1.18 -2.90 -8.28
CA PHE A 299 -0.67 -3.55 -7.07
C PHE A 299 -1.77 -4.33 -6.33
N PHE A 300 -2.96 -3.75 -6.14
CA PHE A 300 -4.08 -4.45 -5.53
C PHE A 300 -4.60 -5.61 -6.37
N LYS A 301 -4.64 -5.45 -7.69
CA LYS A 301 -4.99 -6.54 -8.60
C LYS A 301 -4.00 -7.70 -8.44
N TRP A 302 -2.71 -7.39 -8.41
CA TRP A 302 -1.65 -8.39 -8.22
C TRP A 302 -1.80 -9.11 -6.87
N ILE A 303 -1.97 -8.38 -5.75
CA ILE A 303 -2.20 -8.97 -4.43
C ILE A 303 -3.41 -9.92 -4.45
N LYS A 304 -4.55 -9.46 -4.96
CA LYS A 304 -5.79 -10.27 -4.99
C LYS A 304 -5.65 -11.53 -5.83
N GLN A 305 -4.91 -11.45 -6.93
CA GLN A 305 -4.68 -12.60 -7.81
C GLN A 305 -3.68 -13.60 -7.24
N HIS A 306 -2.60 -13.10 -6.65
CA HIS A 306 -1.47 -13.94 -6.27
C HIS A 306 -1.46 -14.37 -4.81
N LEU A 307 -2.01 -13.58 -3.89
CA LEU A 307 -2.15 -14.00 -2.49
C LEU A 307 -3.39 -14.84 -2.22
N ARG A 308 -4.22 -15.11 -3.23
CA ARG A 308 -5.42 -15.97 -3.15
C ARG A 308 -6.32 -15.67 -1.94
N ILE A 309 -6.41 -14.40 -1.56
CA ILE A 309 -7.16 -13.95 -0.37
C ILE A 309 -8.68 -14.17 -0.52
N LYS A 310 -9.15 -14.49 -1.72
CA LYS A 310 -10.57 -14.63 -2.07
C LYS A 310 -11.03 -16.08 -2.28
N ARG A 311 -10.46 -17.04 -1.61
CA ARG A 311 -11.00 -18.43 -1.67
C ARG A 311 -11.32 -18.97 -0.30
#